data_315d9bfbcca626ce2267a6b28d479732
#
_entry.id   315d9bfbcca626ce2267a6b28d479732
#
_cell.length_a   1.000
_cell.length_b   1.000
_cell.length_c   1.000
_cell.angle_alpha   90.00
_cell.angle_beta   90.00
_cell.angle_gamma   90.00
#
_symmetry.space_group_name_H-M   'P 1'
#
loop_
_entity.id
_entity.type
_entity.pdbx_description
1 polymer ?
#
loop_
_entity_poly.entity_id
_entity_poly.type
_entity_poly.pdbx_seq_one_letter_code
_entity_poly.pdbx_strand_id
1 'polypeptide(L)'
;MNVLIIGGGNMGRSFAESFLNAKILTHKQLTVIEKDHAQIQELNRMKLGQVYNDYGDFIDEKDLIILATKPQDAYSVYPKLKPFINDKHIVLTIMAGVAIADVEKNLGTNKVVRCMPNLPCQIGMGVTGFMVSSSIPQRDADFVRKLLETTGISIQLYNEDKLNAITAVSGSGPAYVFYFMDAMIQKAMEFGFTHTEASKMVEQTFLGAVELYKVNDLSCKEWIDKVASKGGTTEAALKQFNASNINDNIQKGLSEAFQRSRDLSMK
;
A
#
# COMPACT_ATOMS: atom_id res chain seq x y z
N MET A 1 -15.36 9.26 14.37
CA MET A 1 -14.42 8.26 14.95
C MET A 1 -13.11 8.94 15.29
N ASN A 2 -12.54 8.58 16.43
CA ASN A 2 -11.20 8.97 16.83
C ASN A 2 -10.21 7.85 16.41
N VAL A 3 -9.13 8.22 15.75
CA VAL A 3 -8.18 7.27 15.15
C VAL A 3 -6.82 7.35 15.85
N LEU A 4 -6.28 6.20 16.18
CA LEU A 4 -4.91 6.03 16.65
C LEU A 4 -4.09 5.33 15.55
N ILE A 5 -2.92 5.86 15.24
CA ILE A 5 -1.91 5.20 14.39
C ILE A 5 -0.72 4.82 15.26
N ILE A 6 -0.36 3.55 15.29
CA ILE A 6 0.82 3.04 15.99
C ILE A 6 1.92 2.81 14.95
N GLY A 7 2.95 3.67 14.98
CA GLY A 7 4.02 3.76 14.00
C GLY A 7 3.86 4.95 13.07
N GLY A 8 4.66 5.99 13.27
CA GLY A 8 4.71 7.23 12.48
C GLY A 8 5.68 7.19 11.30
N GLY A 9 6.11 5.98 10.88
CA GLY A 9 6.94 5.79 9.70
C GLY A 9 6.22 6.15 8.39
N ASN A 10 6.83 5.84 7.24
CA ASN A 10 6.34 6.27 5.92
C ASN A 10 4.84 6.02 5.71
N MET A 11 4.34 4.79 5.99
CA MET A 11 2.93 4.47 5.74
C MET A 11 1.99 5.08 6.78
N GLY A 12 2.35 5.03 8.08
CA GLY A 12 1.53 5.66 9.13
C GLY A 12 1.39 7.16 8.93
N ARG A 13 2.49 7.82 8.57
CA ARG A 13 2.50 9.25 8.20
C ARG A 13 1.62 9.52 6.98
N SER A 14 1.74 8.73 5.92
CA SER A 14 0.92 8.89 4.70
C SER A 14 -0.58 8.79 5.01
N PHE A 15 -0.98 7.85 5.86
CA PHE A 15 -2.36 7.73 6.30
C PHE A 15 -2.79 8.96 7.10
N ALA A 16 -1.97 9.40 8.07
CA ALA A 16 -2.25 10.59 8.87
C ALA A 16 -2.48 11.83 7.98
N GLU A 17 -1.55 12.09 7.07
CA GLU A 17 -1.64 13.19 6.11
C GLU A 17 -2.89 13.09 5.22
N SER A 18 -3.14 11.93 4.64
CA SER A 18 -4.28 11.74 3.74
C SER A 18 -5.62 11.93 4.45
N PHE A 19 -5.76 11.43 5.68
CA PHE A 19 -7.00 11.59 6.45
C PHE A 19 -7.30 13.05 6.79
N LEU A 20 -6.26 13.83 7.13
CA LEU A 20 -6.38 15.25 7.44
C LEU A 20 -6.61 16.08 6.16
N ASN A 21 -5.86 15.81 5.08
CA ASN A 21 -5.99 16.53 3.81
C ASN A 21 -7.37 16.33 3.17
N ALA A 22 -7.90 15.11 3.25
CA ALA A 22 -9.26 14.79 2.80
C ALA A 22 -10.35 15.31 3.74
N LYS A 23 -9.97 15.91 4.90
CA LYS A 23 -10.89 16.44 5.94
C LYS A 23 -11.87 15.39 6.48
N ILE A 24 -11.52 14.11 6.40
CA ILE A 24 -12.30 13.01 7.01
C ILE A 24 -12.08 12.99 8.52
N LEU A 25 -10.87 13.34 8.95
CA LEU A 25 -10.54 13.56 10.35
C LEU A 25 -10.06 14.98 10.60
N THR A 26 -10.26 15.44 11.81
CA THR A 26 -9.64 16.64 12.34
C THR A 26 -8.37 16.30 13.12
N HIS A 27 -7.49 17.28 13.35
CA HIS A 27 -6.28 17.08 14.15
C HIS A 27 -6.57 16.57 15.58
N LYS A 28 -7.75 16.91 16.16
CA LYS A 28 -8.17 16.43 17.49
C LYS A 28 -8.57 14.95 17.48
N GLN A 29 -9.02 14.43 16.34
CA GLN A 29 -9.47 13.06 16.18
C GLN A 29 -8.34 12.10 15.81
N LEU A 30 -7.16 12.63 15.47
CA LEU A 30 -6.01 11.83 15.08
C LEU A 30 -4.94 11.84 16.15
N THR A 31 -4.49 10.65 16.52
CA THR A 31 -3.38 10.43 17.46
C THR A 31 -2.36 9.50 16.81
N VAL A 32 -1.07 9.74 17.04
CA VAL A 32 0.01 8.89 16.57
C VAL A 32 0.88 8.48 17.76
N ILE A 33 1.22 7.20 17.88
CA ILE A 33 2.29 6.71 18.75
C ILE A 33 3.52 6.43 17.91
N GLU A 34 4.64 7.05 18.28
CA GLU A 34 5.94 6.84 17.63
C GLU A 34 7.05 6.82 18.69
N LYS A 35 7.97 5.86 18.62
CA LYS A 35 9.07 5.69 19.59
C LYS A 35 10.34 6.47 19.22
N ASP A 36 10.53 6.75 17.93
CA ASP A 36 11.72 7.46 17.42
C ASP A 36 11.57 8.97 17.61
N HIS A 37 12.48 9.58 18.36
CA HIS A 37 12.43 10.99 18.69
C HIS A 37 12.52 11.92 17.46
N ALA A 38 13.29 11.55 16.44
CA ALA A 38 13.42 12.36 15.24
C ALA A 38 12.10 12.34 14.44
N GLN A 39 11.45 11.17 14.34
CA GLN A 39 10.14 11.03 13.72
C GLN A 39 9.05 11.77 14.51
N ILE A 40 9.08 11.73 15.85
CA ILE A 40 8.16 12.51 16.70
C ILE A 40 8.27 14.01 16.41
N GLN A 41 9.48 14.53 16.31
CA GLN A 41 9.71 15.95 16.00
C GLN A 41 9.16 16.30 14.62
N GLU A 42 9.33 15.43 13.63
CA GLU A 42 8.82 15.64 12.28
C GLU A 42 7.28 15.59 12.24
N LEU A 43 6.65 14.62 12.89
CA LEU A 43 5.19 14.52 13.00
C LEU A 43 4.58 15.76 13.67
N ASN A 44 5.22 16.27 14.73
CA ASN A 44 4.81 17.49 15.41
C ASN A 44 4.98 18.74 14.51
N ARG A 45 6.09 18.83 13.77
CA ARG A 45 6.34 19.91 12.81
C ARG A 45 5.26 19.94 11.72
N MET A 46 4.85 18.76 11.24
CA MET A 46 3.79 18.61 10.25
C MET A 46 2.38 18.75 10.83
N LYS A 47 2.24 18.86 12.15
CA LYS A 47 0.96 18.95 12.86
C LYS A 47 0.01 17.78 12.55
N LEU A 48 0.53 16.56 12.52
CA LEU A 48 -0.23 15.35 12.20
C LEU A 48 -1.00 14.79 13.42
N GLY A 49 -1.82 15.61 14.05
CA GLY A 49 -2.62 15.23 15.22
C GLY A 49 -1.85 15.32 16.54
N GLN A 50 -2.26 14.53 17.53
CA GLN A 50 -1.59 14.42 18.82
C GLN A 50 -0.53 13.30 18.72
N VAL A 51 0.71 13.58 19.14
CA VAL A 51 1.82 12.60 19.05
C VAL A 51 2.27 12.22 20.45
N TYR A 52 2.33 10.93 20.72
CA TYR A 52 2.80 10.34 21.97
C TYR A 52 3.99 9.41 21.69
N ASN A 53 4.85 9.25 22.67
CA ASN A 53 6.00 8.33 22.59
C ASN A 53 5.74 6.97 23.21
N ASP A 54 4.62 6.79 23.94
CA ASP A 54 4.25 5.53 24.57
C ASP A 54 2.72 5.38 24.68
N TYR A 55 2.26 4.23 25.13
CA TYR A 55 0.87 3.85 25.32
C TYR A 55 0.31 4.48 26.59
N GLY A 56 -1.00 4.69 26.67
CA GLY A 56 -1.66 5.27 27.83
C GLY A 56 -3.18 5.29 27.71
N ASP A 57 -3.87 5.80 28.75
CA ASP A 57 -5.34 5.77 28.88
C ASP A 57 -6.08 6.51 27.76
N PHE A 58 -5.40 7.42 27.04
CA PHE A 58 -5.98 8.09 25.88
C PHE A 58 -6.40 7.13 24.75
N ILE A 59 -5.91 5.88 24.77
CA ILE A 59 -6.27 4.83 23.82
C ILE A 59 -7.74 4.44 24.00
N ASP A 60 -8.25 4.48 25.24
CA ASP A 60 -9.66 4.19 25.52
C ASP A 60 -10.64 5.11 24.78
N GLU A 61 -10.23 6.31 24.40
CA GLU A 61 -11.07 7.25 23.65
C GLU A 61 -11.09 7.00 22.14
N LYS A 62 -10.30 6.03 21.66
CA LYS A 62 -10.18 5.76 20.22
C LYS A 62 -11.24 4.75 19.78
N ASP A 63 -11.62 4.84 18.51
CA ASP A 63 -12.56 3.92 17.87
C ASP A 63 -11.82 2.98 16.91
N LEU A 64 -10.82 3.50 16.20
CA LEU A 64 -10.01 2.76 15.23
C LEU A 64 -8.52 2.86 15.60
N ILE A 65 -7.86 1.72 15.68
CA ILE A 65 -6.42 1.60 15.97
C ILE A 65 -5.73 0.99 14.76
N ILE A 66 -4.81 1.74 14.15
CA ILE A 66 -4.07 1.33 12.96
C ILE A 66 -2.67 0.88 13.38
N LEU A 67 -2.34 -0.39 13.14
CA LEU A 67 -1.02 -0.96 13.34
C LEU A 67 -0.18 -0.72 12.08
N ALA A 68 0.68 0.31 12.12
CA ALA A 68 1.53 0.74 11.00
C ALA A 68 3.03 0.54 11.29
N THR A 69 3.36 -0.34 12.22
CA THR A 69 4.74 -0.74 12.52
C THR A 69 5.25 -1.78 11.53
N LYS A 70 6.53 -2.08 11.56
CA LYS A 70 7.08 -3.20 10.77
C LYS A 70 6.55 -4.53 11.29
N PRO A 71 6.34 -5.55 10.42
CA PRO A 71 5.80 -6.85 10.84
C PRO A 71 6.61 -7.52 11.98
N GLN A 72 7.93 -7.40 11.97
CA GLN A 72 8.80 -7.95 13.02
C GLN A 72 8.59 -7.29 14.39
N ASP A 73 8.03 -6.09 14.44
CA ASP A 73 7.73 -5.37 15.68
C ASP A 73 6.37 -5.75 16.29
N ALA A 74 5.53 -6.52 15.57
CA ALA A 74 4.16 -6.86 15.98
C ALA A 74 4.10 -7.44 17.40
N TYR A 75 4.93 -8.44 17.68
CA TYR A 75 4.97 -9.11 18.99
C TYR A 75 5.48 -8.22 20.15
N SER A 76 6.14 -7.10 19.85
CA SER A 76 6.50 -6.09 20.83
C SER A 76 5.39 -5.06 21.07
N VAL A 77 4.52 -4.86 20.07
CA VAL A 77 3.37 -3.95 20.13
C VAL A 77 2.19 -4.58 20.89
N TYR A 78 1.88 -5.84 20.61
CA TYR A 78 0.71 -6.51 21.20
C TYR A 78 0.65 -6.47 22.73
N PRO A 79 1.69 -6.82 23.49
CA PRO A 79 1.62 -6.80 24.96
C PRO A 79 1.38 -5.40 25.52
N LYS A 80 1.90 -4.36 24.85
CA LYS A 80 1.73 -2.97 25.26
C LYS A 80 0.34 -2.42 24.94
N LEU A 81 -0.24 -2.85 23.81
CA LEU A 81 -1.54 -2.40 23.35
C LEU A 81 -2.70 -3.15 24.02
N LYS A 82 -2.52 -4.46 24.26
CA LYS A 82 -3.58 -5.36 24.77
C LYS A 82 -4.33 -4.85 26.02
N PRO A 83 -3.67 -4.25 27.03
CA PRO A 83 -4.35 -3.75 28.22
C PRO A 83 -5.42 -2.68 27.95
N PHE A 84 -5.31 -1.98 26.82
CA PHE A 84 -6.21 -0.88 26.41
C PHE A 84 -7.28 -1.32 25.41
N ILE A 85 -7.21 -2.57 24.90
CA ILE A 85 -8.18 -3.07 23.90
C ILE A 85 -9.47 -3.50 24.61
N ASN A 86 -10.60 -3.05 24.05
CA ASN A 86 -11.94 -3.43 24.49
C ASN A 86 -12.89 -3.60 23.28
N ASP A 87 -14.14 -3.99 23.53
CA ASP A 87 -15.12 -4.37 22.49
C ASP A 87 -15.50 -3.24 21.51
N LYS A 88 -15.23 -1.98 21.83
CA LYS A 88 -15.52 -0.88 20.89
C LYS A 88 -14.44 -0.71 19.83
N HIS A 89 -13.20 -1.12 20.13
CA HIS A 89 -12.08 -0.87 19.25
C HIS A 89 -12.12 -1.73 17.98
N ILE A 90 -11.89 -1.11 16.84
CA ILE A 90 -11.55 -1.77 15.59
C ILE A 90 -10.03 -1.68 15.42
N VAL A 91 -9.39 -2.82 15.18
CA VAL A 91 -7.94 -2.86 14.93
C VAL A 91 -7.71 -3.08 13.44
N LEU A 92 -7.05 -2.13 12.80
CA LEU A 92 -6.64 -2.22 11.40
C LEU A 92 -5.14 -2.48 11.34
N THR A 93 -4.71 -3.54 10.67
CA THR A 93 -3.30 -3.83 10.45
C THR A 93 -2.92 -3.65 8.98
N ILE A 94 -1.77 -2.97 8.75
CA ILE A 94 -1.11 -2.89 7.43
C ILE A 94 0.20 -3.69 7.40
N MET A 95 0.47 -4.46 8.44
CA MET A 95 1.68 -5.26 8.56
C MET A 95 1.64 -6.45 7.58
N ALA A 96 2.56 -6.48 6.63
CA ALA A 96 2.67 -7.57 5.66
C ALA A 96 2.92 -8.91 6.38
N GLY A 97 2.22 -9.97 5.97
CA GLY A 97 2.39 -11.30 6.55
C GLY A 97 1.70 -11.52 7.91
N VAL A 98 1.05 -10.51 8.50
CA VAL A 98 0.33 -10.65 9.77
C VAL A 98 -1.13 -11.01 9.48
N ALA A 99 -1.57 -12.19 9.88
CA ALA A 99 -2.93 -12.69 9.64
C ALA A 99 -3.95 -12.06 10.61
N ILE A 100 -5.23 -12.03 10.20
CA ILE A 100 -6.33 -11.57 11.08
C ILE A 100 -6.35 -12.38 12.37
N ALA A 101 -6.29 -13.71 12.28
CA ALA A 101 -6.32 -14.59 13.44
C ALA A 101 -5.16 -14.36 14.42
N ASP A 102 -3.99 -13.92 13.93
CA ASP A 102 -2.86 -13.58 14.79
C ASP A 102 -3.13 -12.30 15.59
N VAL A 103 -3.68 -11.27 14.97
CA VAL A 103 -4.09 -10.03 15.65
C VAL A 103 -5.20 -10.31 16.67
N GLU A 104 -6.22 -11.09 16.30
CA GLU A 104 -7.34 -11.47 17.17
C GLU A 104 -6.84 -12.20 18.42
N LYS A 105 -5.99 -13.21 18.24
CA LYS A 105 -5.42 -14.00 19.34
C LYS A 105 -4.60 -13.15 20.31
N ASN A 106 -3.71 -12.31 19.77
CA ASN A 106 -2.76 -11.56 20.61
C ASN A 106 -3.42 -10.39 21.33
N LEU A 107 -4.36 -9.71 20.70
CA LEU A 107 -5.06 -8.55 21.29
C LEU A 107 -6.35 -8.90 22.01
N GLY A 108 -6.93 -10.08 21.78
CA GLY A 108 -8.19 -10.51 22.39
C GLY A 108 -9.41 -9.78 21.81
N THR A 109 -9.38 -9.39 20.53
CA THR A 109 -10.49 -8.76 19.82
C THR A 109 -10.87 -9.57 18.59
N ASN A 110 -12.13 -9.50 18.17
CA ASN A 110 -12.61 -10.07 16.91
C ASN A 110 -12.94 -9.02 15.85
N LYS A 111 -12.67 -7.73 16.12
CA LYS A 111 -12.91 -6.61 15.21
C LYS A 111 -11.61 -6.21 14.52
N VAL A 112 -11.18 -7.00 13.56
CA VAL A 112 -9.92 -6.80 12.84
C VAL A 112 -10.16 -6.49 11.37
N VAL A 113 -9.47 -5.49 10.86
CA VAL A 113 -9.33 -5.20 9.44
C VAL A 113 -7.88 -5.44 9.04
N ARG A 114 -7.65 -6.28 8.06
CA ARG A 114 -6.32 -6.48 7.47
C ARG A 114 -6.24 -5.77 6.14
N CYS A 115 -5.24 -4.92 5.98
CA CYS A 115 -5.02 -4.12 4.78
C CYS A 115 -3.63 -4.37 4.20
N MET A 116 -3.52 -4.22 2.89
CA MET A 116 -2.24 -4.21 2.18
C MET A 116 -2.21 -3.01 1.24
N PRO A 117 -1.70 -1.86 1.69
CA PRO A 117 -1.44 -0.69 0.86
C PRO A 117 -0.15 -0.85 0.05
N ASN A 118 0.09 0.06 -0.90
CA ASN A 118 1.34 0.15 -1.62
C ASN A 118 1.96 1.55 -1.51
N LEU A 119 3.20 1.69 -1.97
CA LEU A 119 3.98 2.94 -1.82
C LEU A 119 3.30 4.19 -2.41
N PRO A 120 2.62 4.18 -3.57
CA PRO A 120 1.93 5.35 -4.10
C PRO A 120 0.79 5.91 -3.24
N CYS A 121 0.38 5.21 -2.17
CA CYS A 121 -0.50 5.78 -1.14
C CYS A 121 0.01 7.11 -0.57
N GLN A 122 1.34 7.33 -0.59
CA GLN A 122 1.97 8.57 -0.13
C GLN A 122 1.53 9.82 -0.91
N ILE A 123 1.09 9.64 -2.14
CA ILE A 123 0.64 10.73 -3.02
C ILE A 123 -0.84 10.58 -3.42
N GLY A 124 -1.61 9.77 -2.69
CA GLY A 124 -3.02 9.55 -2.98
C GLY A 124 -3.31 8.71 -4.24
N MET A 125 -2.32 8.03 -4.78
CA MET A 125 -2.43 7.19 -5.99
C MET A 125 -2.17 5.71 -5.70
N GLY A 126 -2.42 5.29 -4.47
CA GLY A 126 -2.20 3.92 -4.03
C GLY A 126 -3.30 2.95 -4.39
N VAL A 127 -3.01 1.70 -4.13
CA VAL A 127 -3.99 0.60 -4.12
C VAL A 127 -3.92 -0.06 -2.75
N THR A 128 -5.06 -0.16 -2.07
CA THR A 128 -5.15 -0.86 -0.79
C THR A 128 -6.14 -2.01 -0.90
N GLY A 129 -5.63 -3.25 -0.88
CA GLY A 129 -6.50 -4.41 -0.64
C GLY A 129 -6.86 -4.50 0.84
N PHE A 130 -8.12 -4.80 1.18
CA PHE A 130 -8.51 -4.96 2.57
C PHE A 130 -9.56 -6.05 2.78
N MET A 131 -9.53 -6.65 3.95
CA MET A 131 -10.51 -7.63 4.42
C MET A 131 -10.97 -7.24 5.82
N VAL A 132 -12.25 -7.44 6.09
CA VAL A 132 -12.93 -7.05 7.33
C VAL A 132 -13.44 -8.30 8.03
N SER A 133 -13.20 -8.45 9.33
CA SER A 133 -13.82 -9.50 10.15
C SER A 133 -15.34 -9.36 10.17
N SER A 134 -16.04 -10.48 10.20
CA SER A 134 -17.52 -10.53 10.15
C SER A 134 -18.21 -9.87 11.36
N SER A 135 -17.49 -9.67 12.45
CA SER A 135 -17.97 -9.00 13.67
C SER A 135 -18.01 -7.48 13.57
N ILE A 136 -17.41 -6.88 12.53
CA ILE A 136 -17.42 -5.43 12.32
C ILE A 136 -18.72 -5.03 11.64
N PRO A 137 -19.50 -4.08 12.23
CA PRO A 137 -20.71 -3.56 11.62
C PRO A 137 -20.44 -2.91 10.26
N GLN A 138 -21.37 -3.05 9.32
CA GLN A 138 -21.23 -2.51 7.95
C GLN A 138 -20.91 -1.01 7.94
N ARG A 139 -21.56 -0.23 8.82
CA ARG A 139 -21.30 1.21 8.98
C ARG A 139 -19.83 1.51 9.26
N ASP A 140 -19.20 0.70 10.12
CA ASP A 140 -17.80 0.89 10.52
C ASP A 140 -16.85 0.41 9.42
N ALA A 141 -17.20 -0.68 8.75
CA ALA A 141 -16.48 -1.14 7.53
C ALA A 141 -16.50 -0.07 6.41
N ASP A 142 -17.63 0.58 6.20
CA ASP A 142 -17.77 1.67 5.22
C ASP A 142 -16.95 2.90 5.60
N PHE A 143 -16.84 3.20 6.90
CA PHE A 143 -15.97 4.28 7.37
C PHE A 143 -14.49 3.94 7.14
N VAL A 144 -14.06 2.71 7.46
CA VAL A 144 -12.70 2.25 7.18
C VAL A 144 -12.40 2.34 5.68
N ARG A 145 -13.32 1.90 4.82
CA ARG A 145 -13.19 2.02 3.36
C ARG A 145 -12.95 3.47 2.94
N LYS A 146 -13.75 4.42 3.43
CA LYS A 146 -13.59 5.85 3.14
C LYS A 146 -12.23 6.39 3.57
N LEU A 147 -11.69 5.95 4.71
CA LEU A 147 -10.35 6.30 5.12
C LEU A 147 -9.30 5.77 4.13
N LEU A 148 -9.38 4.51 3.74
CA LEU A 148 -8.45 3.91 2.79
C LEU A 148 -8.50 4.58 1.41
N GLU A 149 -9.69 4.99 0.95
CA GLU A 149 -9.89 5.68 -0.33
C GLU A 149 -9.27 7.08 -0.38
N THR A 150 -8.88 7.67 0.75
CA THR A 150 -8.10 8.92 0.74
C THR A 150 -6.68 8.75 0.21
N THR A 151 -6.17 7.53 0.22
CA THR A 151 -4.81 7.20 -0.24
C THR A 151 -4.77 6.61 -1.66
N GLY A 152 -5.92 6.54 -2.33
CA GLY A 152 -6.06 5.99 -3.68
C GLY A 152 -7.32 5.15 -3.82
N ILE A 153 -7.24 3.99 -4.45
CA ILE A 153 -8.36 3.06 -4.58
C ILE A 153 -8.31 1.96 -3.51
N SER A 154 -9.47 1.51 -3.06
CA SER A 154 -9.61 0.39 -2.13
C SER A 154 -10.29 -0.80 -2.80
N ILE A 155 -9.82 -2.03 -2.51
CA ILE A 155 -10.36 -3.29 -3.03
C ILE A 155 -10.73 -4.17 -1.84
N GLN A 156 -12.03 -4.33 -1.60
CA GLN A 156 -12.50 -5.24 -0.55
C GLN A 156 -12.36 -6.69 -1.01
N LEU A 157 -11.80 -7.50 -0.13
CA LEU A 157 -11.56 -8.92 -0.36
C LEU A 157 -12.37 -9.75 0.65
N TYR A 158 -12.76 -10.95 0.22
CA TYR A 158 -13.53 -11.90 1.04
C TYR A 158 -12.76 -13.20 1.30
N ASN A 159 -11.49 -13.23 0.87
CA ASN A 159 -10.57 -14.33 1.12
C ASN A 159 -9.19 -13.74 1.43
N GLU A 160 -8.63 -14.11 2.58
CA GLU A 160 -7.36 -13.58 3.07
C GLU A 160 -6.17 -13.94 2.17
N ASP A 161 -6.20 -15.08 1.47
CA ASP A 161 -5.18 -15.44 0.48
C ASP A 161 -5.07 -14.43 -0.68
N LYS A 162 -6.17 -13.73 -1.02
CA LYS A 162 -6.12 -12.67 -2.02
C LYS A 162 -5.29 -11.45 -1.58
N LEU A 163 -5.07 -11.24 -0.28
CA LEU A 163 -4.14 -10.22 0.20
C LEU A 163 -2.68 -10.56 -0.16
N ASN A 164 -2.34 -11.85 -0.24
CA ASN A 164 -1.03 -12.28 -0.74
C ASN A 164 -0.87 -11.96 -2.23
N ALA A 165 -1.93 -12.12 -3.02
CA ALA A 165 -1.94 -11.71 -4.43
C ALA A 165 -1.84 -10.18 -4.59
N ILE A 166 -2.58 -9.40 -3.78
CA ILE A 166 -2.45 -7.93 -3.72
C ILE A 166 -1.01 -7.55 -3.38
N THR A 167 -0.38 -8.22 -2.42
CA THR A 167 1.01 -7.97 -2.05
C THR A 167 1.95 -8.17 -3.24
N ALA A 168 1.79 -9.28 -3.96
CA ALA A 168 2.63 -9.59 -5.12
C ALA A 168 2.41 -8.63 -6.29
N VAL A 169 1.15 -8.30 -6.62
CA VAL A 169 0.81 -7.51 -7.81
C VAL A 169 0.91 -6.01 -7.54
N SER A 170 0.33 -5.53 -6.44
CA SER A 170 0.22 -4.10 -6.13
C SER A 170 1.22 -3.65 -5.06
N GLY A 171 1.42 -4.42 -4.01
CA GLY A 171 2.37 -4.08 -2.94
C GLY A 171 3.79 -3.95 -3.47
N SER A 172 4.25 -4.95 -4.21
CA SER A 172 5.56 -4.98 -4.87
C SER A 172 5.57 -4.27 -6.23
N GLY A 173 4.40 -4.06 -6.82
CA GLY A 173 4.22 -3.50 -8.17
C GLY A 173 5.01 -2.24 -8.48
N PRO A 174 5.08 -1.23 -7.59
CA PRO A 174 5.87 -0.03 -7.84
C PRO A 174 7.34 -0.33 -8.14
N ALA A 175 7.93 -1.34 -7.49
CA ALA A 175 9.31 -1.75 -7.76
C ALA A 175 9.46 -2.31 -9.18
N TYR A 176 8.47 -3.03 -9.69
CA TYR A 176 8.49 -3.55 -11.06
C TYR A 176 8.41 -2.42 -12.09
N VAL A 177 7.55 -1.43 -11.84
CA VAL A 177 7.47 -0.23 -12.68
C VAL A 177 8.81 0.49 -12.73
N PHE A 178 9.44 0.74 -11.57
CA PHE A 178 10.75 1.37 -11.52
C PHE A 178 11.84 0.53 -12.19
N TYR A 179 11.79 -0.80 -12.10
CA TYR A 179 12.72 -1.68 -12.77
C TYR A 179 12.66 -1.54 -14.31
N PHE A 180 11.45 -1.48 -14.86
CA PHE A 180 11.26 -1.24 -16.31
C PHE A 180 11.68 0.16 -16.71
N MET A 181 11.33 1.17 -15.90
CA MET A 181 11.75 2.55 -16.17
C MET A 181 13.26 2.68 -16.19
N ASP A 182 13.96 2.09 -15.21
CA ASP A 182 15.41 2.14 -15.12
C ASP A 182 16.08 1.51 -16.35
N ALA A 183 15.63 0.32 -16.78
CA ALA A 183 16.14 -0.33 -17.99
C ALA A 183 15.97 0.53 -19.25
N MET A 184 14.83 1.23 -19.38
CA MET A 184 14.59 2.12 -20.51
C MET A 184 15.43 3.39 -20.44
N ILE A 185 15.62 3.97 -19.25
CA ILE A 185 16.46 5.15 -19.02
C ILE A 185 17.92 4.82 -19.37
N GLN A 186 18.45 3.71 -18.87
CA GLN A 186 19.81 3.28 -19.17
C GLN A 186 20.02 3.12 -20.67
N LYS A 187 19.08 2.47 -21.37
CA LYS A 187 19.20 2.28 -22.83
C LYS A 187 19.10 3.60 -23.60
N ALA A 188 18.24 4.54 -23.16
CA ALA A 188 18.16 5.86 -23.78
C ALA A 188 19.48 6.64 -23.61
N MET A 189 20.15 6.53 -22.47
CA MET A 189 21.48 7.11 -22.26
C MET A 189 22.53 6.52 -23.23
N GLU A 190 22.51 5.21 -23.46
CA GLU A 190 23.38 4.58 -24.48
C GLU A 190 23.11 5.07 -25.89
N PHE A 191 21.86 5.50 -26.18
CA PHE A 191 21.50 6.14 -27.47
C PHE A 191 21.91 7.62 -27.57
N GLY A 192 22.57 8.16 -26.52
CA GLY A 192 23.14 9.51 -26.54
C GLY A 192 22.29 10.57 -25.82
N PHE A 193 21.19 10.22 -25.16
CA PHE A 193 20.44 11.16 -24.35
C PHE A 193 21.13 11.39 -23.00
N THR A 194 21.00 12.60 -22.46
CA THR A 194 21.38 12.87 -21.07
C THR A 194 20.43 12.13 -20.12
N HIS A 195 20.87 11.86 -18.89
CA HIS A 195 20.01 11.24 -17.86
C HIS A 195 18.70 12.02 -17.67
N THR A 196 18.75 13.34 -17.66
CA THR A 196 17.57 14.21 -17.49
C THR A 196 16.57 14.05 -18.65
N GLU A 197 17.03 14.01 -19.88
CA GLU A 197 16.17 13.80 -21.06
C GLU A 197 15.58 12.40 -21.07
N ALA A 198 16.40 11.38 -20.82
CA ALA A 198 15.99 9.99 -20.75
C ALA A 198 14.90 9.77 -19.66
N SER A 199 15.12 10.33 -18.46
CA SER A 199 14.16 10.23 -17.36
C SER A 199 12.82 10.87 -17.69
N LYS A 200 12.82 12.10 -18.23
CA LYS A 200 11.58 12.79 -18.64
C LYS A 200 10.82 12.03 -19.73
N MET A 201 11.54 11.51 -20.71
CA MET A 201 10.97 10.78 -21.84
C MET A 201 10.30 9.47 -21.35
N VAL A 202 10.97 8.71 -20.50
CA VAL A 202 10.45 7.45 -19.95
C VAL A 202 9.28 7.70 -19.00
N GLU A 203 9.40 8.67 -18.07
CA GLU A 203 8.32 9.07 -17.17
C GLU A 203 7.05 9.42 -17.96
N GLN A 204 7.16 10.30 -18.96
CA GLN A 204 6.01 10.73 -19.76
C GLN A 204 5.42 9.57 -20.58
N THR A 205 6.24 8.63 -21.03
CA THR A 205 5.78 7.46 -21.78
C THR A 205 4.93 6.55 -20.90
N PHE A 206 5.37 6.24 -19.67
CA PHE A 206 4.58 5.44 -18.74
C PHE A 206 3.28 6.14 -18.36
N LEU A 207 3.36 7.41 -17.97
CA LEU A 207 2.19 8.19 -17.58
C LEU A 207 1.16 8.26 -18.72
N GLY A 208 1.60 8.59 -19.92
CA GLY A 208 0.71 8.70 -21.07
C GLY A 208 0.05 7.38 -21.46
N ALA A 209 0.77 6.27 -21.40
CA ALA A 209 0.21 4.95 -21.67
C ALA A 209 -0.86 4.55 -20.64
N VAL A 210 -0.62 4.82 -19.35
CA VAL A 210 -1.60 4.55 -18.28
C VAL A 210 -2.85 5.43 -18.44
N GLU A 211 -2.69 6.72 -18.75
CA GLU A 211 -3.83 7.62 -18.96
C GLU A 211 -4.65 7.21 -20.19
N LEU A 212 -4.02 6.80 -21.30
CA LEU A 212 -4.74 6.24 -22.45
C LEU A 212 -5.53 4.98 -22.10
N TYR A 213 -4.95 4.11 -21.29
CA TYR A 213 -5.63 2.88 -20.84
C TYR A 213 -6.87 3.18 -20.00
N LYS A 214 -6.83 4.23 -19.15
CA LYS A 214 -7.97 4.63 -18.30
C LYS A 214 -9.17 5.18 -19.06
N VAL A 215 -8.94 5.89 -20.17
CA VAL A 215 -10.00 6.59 -20.89
C VAL A 215 -10.60 5.78 -22.05
N ASN A 216 -10.19 4.55 -22.23
CA ASN A 216 -10.66 3.67 -23.31
C ASN A 216 -10.86 2.24 -22.79
N ASP A 217 -11.84 1.53 -23.32
CA ASP A 217 -12.15 0.14 -22.97
C ASP A 217 -11.29 -0.90 -23.72
N LEU A 218 -10.12 -0.51 -24.24
CA LEU A 218 -9.22 -1.41 -24.92
C LEU A 218 -8.36 -2.18 -23.92
N SER A 219 -8.17 -3.48 -24.17
CA SER A 219 -7.22 -4.30 -23.43
C SER A 219 -5.77 -3.88 -23.70
N CYS A 220 -4.85 -4.25 -22.80
CA CYS A 220 -3.41 -4.03 -23.05
C CYS A 220 -2.92 -4.64 -24.36
N LYS A 221 -3.47 -5.80 -24.76
CA LYS A 221 -3.12 -6.44 -26.03
C LYS A 221 -3.54 -5.61 -27.23
N GLU A 222 -4.77 -5.09 -27.23
CA GLU A 222 -5.27 -4.21 -28.30
C GLU A 222 -4.48 -2.91 -28.39
N TRP A 223 -4.05 -2.36 -27.26
CA TRP A 223 -3.15 -1.20 -27.26
C TRP A 223 -1.78 -1.52 -27.86
N ILE A 224 -1.19 -2.70 -27.54
CA ILE A 224 0.05 -3.16 -28.13
C ILE A 224 -0.10 -3.25 -29.65
N ASP A 225 -1.17 -3.90 -30.14
CA ASP A 225 -1.44 -4.07 -31.57
C ASP A 225 -1.64 -2.71 -32.31
N LYS A 226 -2.24 -1.72 -31.64
CA LYS A 226 -2.38 -0.35 -32.20
C LYS A 226 -1.05 0.39 -32.35
N VAL A 227 -0.11 0.20 -31.42
CA VAL A 227 1.19 0.87 -31.46
C VAL A 227 2.18 0.13 -32.38
N ALA A 228 2.05 -1.20 -32.50
CA ALA A 228 2.94 -2.04 -33.27
C ALA A 228 2.54 -2.09 -34.77
N SER A 229 2.98 -1.12 -35.54
CA SER A 229 2.81 -1.17 -37.00
C SER A 229 3.71 -2.22 -37.65
N LYS A 230 3.23 -2.87 -38.73
CA LYS A 230 3.97 -3.89 -39.47
C LYS A 230 5.28 -3.34 -40.03
N GLY A 231 6.41 -4.02 -39.75
CA GLY A 231 7.76 -3.58 -40.16
C GLY A 231 8.31 -2.41 -39.32
N GLY A 232 7.59 -1.99 -38.24
CA GLY A 232 7.99 -0.85 -37.43
C GLY A 232 8.95 -1.23 -36.28
N THR A 233 9.45 -0.21 -35.60
CA THR A 233 10.39 -0.34 -34.47
C THR A 233 9.78 -1.10 -33.31
N THR A 234 8.48 -0.88 -33.03
CA THR A 234 7.74 -1.57 -31.96
C THR A 234 7.64 -3.06 -32.24
N GLU A 235 7.32 -3.48 -33.48
CA GLU A 235 7.27 -4.89 -33.87
C GLU A 235 8.64 -5.56 -33.67
N ALA A 236 9.73 -4.90 -34.07
CA ALA A 236 11.09 -5.40 -33.89
C ALA A 236 11.43 -5.60 -32.39
N ALA A 237 11.08 -4.64 -31.52
CA ALA A 237 11.28 -4.75 -30.07
C ALA A 237 10.45 -5.89 -29.47
N LEU A 238 9.17 -6.01 -29.80
CA LEU A 238 8.28 -7.06 -29.30
C LEU A 238 8.73 -8.46 -29.74
N LYS A 239 9.25 -8.57 -30.98
CA LYS A 239 9.85 -9.84 -31.45
C LYS A 239 11.01 -10.27 -30.57
N GLN A 240 11.90 -9.34 -30.20
CA GLN A 240 13.01 -9.63 -29.30
C GLN A 240 12.53 -9.98 -27.88
N PHE A 241 11.54 -9.25 -27.34
CA PHE A 241 10.96 -9.54 -26.02
C PHE A 241 10.33 -10.93 -25.97
N ASN A 242 9.60 -11.32 -27.00
CA ASN A 242 9.02 -12.66 -27.11
C ASN A 242 10.09 -13.74 -27.22
N ALA A 243 11.14 -13.53 -28.03
CA ALA A 243 12.25 -14.47 -28.15
C ALA A 243 13.00 -14.66 -26.82
N SER A 244 13.02 -13.64 -25.97
CA SER A 244 13.61 -13.68 -24.62
C SER A 244 12.63 -14.12 -23.53
N ASN A 245 11.42 -14.55 -23.86
CA ASN A 245 10.37 -15.01 -22.95
C ASN A 245 10.08 -14.00 -21.81
N ILE A 246 10.10 -12.67 -22.10
CA ILE A 246 9.95 -11.64 -21.07
C ILE A 246 8.58 -11.75 -20.37
N ASN A 247 7.51 -12.03 -21.12
CA ASN A 247 6.17 -12.19 -20.53
C ASN A 247 6.16 -13.31 -19.48
N ASP A 248 6.68 -14.49 -19.81
CA ASP A 248 6.74 -15.64 -18.91
C ASP A 248 7.62 -15.35 -17.67
N ASN A 249 8.72 -14.63 -17.87
CA ASN A 249 9.61 -14.25 -16.77
C ASN A 249 8.96 -13.24 -15.81
N ILE A 250 8.17 -12.31 -16.32
CA ILE A 250 7.36 -11.40 -15.48
C ILE A 250 6.36 -12.21 -14.64
N GLN A 251 5.61 -13.14 -15.27
CA GLN A 251 4.63 -13.96 -14.57
C GLN A 251 5.28 -14.85 -13.49
N LYS A 252 6.45 -15.45 -13.79
CA LYS A 252 7.23 -16.22 -12.80
C LYS A 252 7.67 -15.35 -11.64
N GLY A 253 8.18 -14.14 -11.89
CA GLY A 253 8.55 -13.20 -10.83
C GLY A 253 7.38 -12.83 -9.91
N LEU A 254 6.20 -12.61 -10.46
CA LEU A 254 4.97 -12.38 -9.69
C LEU A 254 4.56 -13.61 -8.87
N SER A 255 4.73 -14.82 -9.42
CA SER A 255 4.45 -16.08 -8.72
C SER A 255 5.39 -16.28 -7.53
N GLU A 256 6.67 -15.97 -7.67
CA GLU A 256 7.64 -16.01 -6.58
C GLU A 256 7.30 -14.98 -5.48
N ALA A 257 6.90 -13.75 -5.85
CA ALA A 257 6.46 -12.74 -4.91
C ALA A 257 5.20 -13.18 -4.14
N PHE A 258 4.25 -13.82 -4.82
CA PHE A 258 3.06 -14.39 -4.21
C PHE A 258 3.40 -15.50 -3.21
N GLN A 259 4.24 -16.46 -3.62
CA GLN A 259 4.68 -17.55 -2.73
C GLN A 259 5.41 -16.99 -1.51
N ARG A 260 6.30 -16.03 -1.71
CA ARG A 260 7.01 -15.39 -0.60
C ARG A 260 6.08 -14.67 0.38
N SER A 261 5.04 -14.02 -0.14
CA SER A 261 4.01 -13.39 0.71
C SER A 261 3.28 -14.42 1.59
N ARG A 262 2.94 -15.58 1.02
CA ARG A 262 2.34 -16.69 1.79
C ARG A 262 3.28 -17.21 2.87
N ASP A 263 4.55 -17.43 2.55
CA ASP A 263 5.54 -17.93 3.52
C ASP A 263 5.75 -16.98 4.70
N LEU A 264 5.63 -15.67 4.45
CA LEU A 264 5.67 -14.67 5.50
C LEU A 264 4.43 -14.66 6.39
N SER A 265 3.28 -15.06 5.84
CA SER A 265 1.99 -15.12 6.57
C SER A 265 1.84 -16.40 7.41
N MET A 266 2.70 -17.42 7.21
CA MET A 266 2.66 -18.68 7.94
C MET A 266 3.66 -18.74 9.11
N LYS A 267 4.43 -17.68 9.34
CA LYS A 267 5.39 -17.55 10.46
C LYS A 267 4.80 -16.78 11.62
#